data_f822df6460d17a37fefe16fab648866d
#
_entry.id   f822df6460d17a37fefe16fab648866d
#
_cell.length_a   1.000
_cell.length_b   1.000
_cell.length_c   1.000
_cell.angle_alpha   90.00
_cell.angle_beta   90.00
_cell.angle_gamma   90.00
#
_symmetry.space_group_name_H-M   'P 1'
#
loop_
_entity.id
_entity.type
_entity.pdbx_description
1 polymer ?
#
loop_
_entity_poly.entity_id
_entity_poly.type
_entity_poly.pdbx_seq_one_letter_code
_entity_poly.pdbx_strand_id
1 'polypeptide(L)'
;MGGTRPGAIVAPADGEICVIDVATPPAELSMGDVALPRVSIFLSLLDAHVQRAPVSGEVIDVQHRPGRFGSADLAAASTENERTSLRIRTPGGAEVVAVQVAGLLARRIICDAHVGDKLSIGDTYGLIRFGSRLDTYLPAGAQPLVTVGQRAIAGETVLAELP
;
A
#
# COMPACT_ATOMS: atom_id res chain seq x y z
N MET A 1 20.58 3.55 3.74
CA MET A 1 20.17 3.16 3.32
C MET A 1 20.46 2.76 2.19
N GLY A 2 21.07 2.31 2.11
CA GLY A 2 21.73 2.01 0.99
C GLY A 2 21.01 1.37 -0.03
N GLY A 3 20.54 0.96 -0.59
CA GLY A 3 19.99 0.24 -1.71
C GLY A 3 18.81 0.87 -2.42
N THR A 4 18.24 1.91 -1.86
CA THR A 4 17.05 2.53 -2.47
C THR A 4 17.47 3.60 -3.47
N ARG A 5 17.04 3.43 -4.73
CA ARG A 5 17.31 4.42 -5.77
C ARG A 5 16.43 5.66 -5.57
N PRO A 6 16.96 6.87 -5.88
CA PRO A 6 16.09 8.04 -5.90
C PRO A 6 14.92 7.82 -6.85
N GLY A 7 13.74 8.22 -6.41
CA GLY A 7 12.52 8.05 -7.21
C GLY A 7 11.90 6.68 -7.17
N ALA A 8 12.45 5.73 -6.42
CA ALA A 8 11.85 4.40 -6.31
C ALA A 8 10.60 4.42 -5.44
N ILE A 9 9.63 3.63 -5.81
CA ILE A 9 8.46 3.31 -4.98
C ILE A 9 8.68 1.87 -4.53
N VAL A 10 8.84 1.65 -3.22
CA VAL A 10 9.15 0.32 -2.70
C VAL A 10 7.91 -0.36 -2.15
N ALA A 11 7.97 -1.68 -2.06
CA ALA A 11 6.87 -2.47 -1.50
C ALA A 11 6.63 -2.05 -0.04
N PRO A 12 5.37 -1.80 0.35
CA PRO A 12 5.07 -1.43 1.73
C PRO A 12 4.92 -2.64 2.66
N ALA A 13 4.99 -3.85 2.14
CA ALA A 13 4.82 -5.06 2.95
C ALA A 13 5.60 -6.22 2.35
N ASP A 14 5.87 -7.24 3.19
CA ASP A 14 6.37 -8.52 2.73
C ASP A 14 5.19 -9.36 2.26
N GLY A 15 5.36 -10.07 1.16
CA GLY A 15 4.34 -10.99 0.72
C GLY A 15 4.44 -11.32 -0.76
N GLU A 16 3.39 -11.90 -1.29
CA GLU A 16 3.32 -12.26 -2.70
C GLU A 16 2.51 -11.23 -3.46
N ILE A 17 3.03 -10.78 -4.59
CA ILE A 17 2.28 -9.90 -5.50
C ILE A 17 1.09 -10.71 -6.03
N CYS A 18 -0.12 -10.30 -5.68
CA CYS A 18 -1.33 -11.06 -6.03
C CYS A 18 -2.21 -10.36 -7.07
N VAL A 19 -2.13 -9.04 -7.19
CA VAL A 19 -2.92 -8.28 -8.17
C VAL A 19 -2.05 -7.17 -8.74
N ILE A 20 -2.07 -7.02 -10.06
CA ILE A 20 -1.54 -5.84 -10.76
C ILE A 20 -2.61 -5.44 -11.75
N ASP A 21 -3.24 -4.29 -11.50
CA ASP A 21 -4.32 -3.81 -12.35
C ASP A 21 -4.38 -2.27 -12.31
N VAL A 22 -5.48 -1.73 -12.76
CA VAL A 22 -5.80 -0.31 -12.69
C VAL A 22 -7.11 -0.21 -11.93
N ALA A 23 -7.13 0.65 -10.90
CA ALA A 23 -8.31 0.76 -10.06
C ALA A 23 -8.44 2.19 -9.50
N THR A 24 -9.66 2.55 -9.12
CA THR A 24 -9.92 3.83 -8.47
C THR A 24 -9.50 3.72 -6.99
N PRO A 25 -8.72 4.69 -6.47
CA PRO A 25 -8.38 4.70 -5.05
C PRO A 25 -9.61 4.74 -4.16
N PRO A 26 -9.48 4.34 -2.88
CA PRO A 26 -10.61 4.33 -1.96
C PRO A 26 -11.37 5.66 -1.95
N ALA A 27 -12.69 5.58 -2.01
CA ALA A 27 -13.55 6.76 -2.12
C ALA A 27 -13.39 7.71 -0.93
N GLU A 28 -13.07 7.18 0.25
CA GLU A 28 -12.88 7.99 1.45
C GLU A 28 -11.68 8.93 1.37
N LEU A 29 -10.78 8.73 0.41
CA LEU A 29 -9.65 9.64 0.18
C LEU A 29 -10.03 10.84 -0.70
N SER A 30 -11.21 10.84 -1.28
CA SER A 30 -11.73 11.95 -2.11
C SER A 30 -10.80 12.31 -3.26
N MET A 31 -10.24 11.30 -3.93
CA MET A 31 -9.36 11.51 -5.08
C MET A 31 -10.09 11.49 -6.42
N GLY A 32 -11.43 11.47 -6.39
CA GLY A 32 -12.24 11.42 -7.60
C GLY A 32 -12.29 10.02 -8.22
N ASP A 33 -12.70 9.98 -9.48
CA ASP A 33 -12.88 8.71 -10.20
C ASP A 33 -11.66 8.32 -11.02
N VAL A 34 -10.50 8.91 -10.76
CA VAL A 34 -9.29 8.61 -11.50
C VAL A 34 -8.87 7.17 -11.25
N ALA A 35 -8.56 6.44 -12.33
CA ALA A 35 -8.05 5.08 -12.24
C ALA A 35 -6.53 5.14 -12.25
N LEU A 36 -5.90 4.49 -11.27
CA LEU A 36 -4.44 4.49 -11.10
C LEU A 36 -3.91 3.06 -11.12
N PRO A 37 -2.66 2.87 -11.53
CA PRO A 37 -2.03 1.55 -11.43
C PRO A 37 -2.03 1.10 -9.98
N ARG A 38 -2.40 -0.16 -9.74
CA ARG A 38 -2.45 -0.74 -8.40
C ARG A 38 -1.64 -2.03 -8.37
N VAL A 39 -0.82 -2.17 -7.33
CA VAL A 39 -0.08 -3.39 -7.03
C VAL A 39 -0.52 -3.86 -5.64
N SER A 40 -1.02 -5.08 -5.55
CA SER A 40 -1.49 -5.65 -4.29
C SER A 40 -0.58 -6.77 -3.83
N ILE A 41 -0.28 -6.78 -2.53
CA ILE A 41 0.58 -7.77 -1.89
C ILE A 41 -0.24 -8.51 -0.84
N PHE A 42 -0.27 -9.84 -0.94
CA PHE A 42 -0.96 -10.69 0.04
C PHE A 42 0.04 -11.14 1.11
N LEU A 43 -0.31 -10.96 2.37
CA LEU A 43 0.52 -11.33 3.52
C LEU A 43 0.12 -12.71 4.01
N SER A 44 1.01 -13.68 3.85
CA SER A 44 0.79 -15.04 4.32
C SER A 44 1.34 -15.22 5.73
N LEU A 45 1.16 -16.44 6.27
CA LEU A 45 1.59 -16.79 7.63
C LEU A 45 3.09 -16.55 7.87
N LEU A 46 3.91 -16.72 6.83
CA LEU A 46 5.37 -16.61 6.94
C LEU A 46 5.88 -15.18 6.76
N ASP A 47 5.01 -14.21 6.51
CA ASP A 47 5.44 -12.87 6.20
C ASP A 47 5.53 -12.00 7.44
N ALA A 48 6.46 -11.02 7.41
CA ALA A 48 6.52 -9.99 8.43
C ALA A 48 5.26 -9.14 8.36
N HIS A 49 4.78 -8.70 9.51
CA HIS A 49 3.47 -8.05 9.62
C HIS A 49 3.54 -6.52 9.62
N VAL A 50 4.73 -5.94 9.62
CA VAL A 50 4.88 -4.47 9.63
C VAL A 50 4.75 -3.91 8.23
N GLN A 51 4.19 -2.72 8.12
CA GLN A 51 4.12 -1.98 6.87
C GLN A 51 5.09 -0.82 6.91
N ARG A 52 5.71 -0.55 5.75
CA ARG A 52 6.72 0.49 5.59
C ARG A 52 6.30 1.49 4.53
N ALA A 53 6.71 2.74 4.73
CA ALA A 53 6.38 3.81 3.78
C ALA A 53 6.95 3.48 2.39
N PRO A 54 6.11 3.47 1.35
CA PRO A 54 6.56 3.15 -0.01
C PRO A 54 7.38 4.26 -0.65
N VAL A 55 7.26 5.48 -0.16
CA VAL A 55 8.00 6.67 -0.64
C VAL A 55 8.29 7.58 0.54
N SER A 56 9.24 8.49 0.35
CA SER A 56 9.43 9.60 1.28
C SER A 56 8.45 10.72 0.96
N GLY A 57 7.87 11.33 1.97
CA GLY A 57 6.95 12.44 1.76
C GLY A 57 6.12 12.75 2.98
N GLU A 58 5.17 13.64 2.78
CA GLU A 58 4.26 14.07 3.83
C GLU A 58 2.95 13.29 3.75
N VAL A 59 2.46 12.83 4.89
CA VAL A 59 1.14 12.19 4.99
C VAL A 59 0.10 13.30 4.88
N ILE A 60 -0.69 13.26 3.80
CA ILE A 60 -1.71 14.29 3.55
C ILE A 60 -3.11 13.80 3.85
N ASP A 61 -3.31 12.49 4.01
CA ASP A 61 -4.61 11.93 4.40
C ASP A 61 -4.42 10.56 5.02
N VAL A 62 -5.23 10.24 6.03
CA VAL A 62 -5.34 8.92 6.64
C VAL A 62 -6.82 8.67 6.88
N GLN A 63 -7.38 7.62 6.28
CA GLN A 63 -8.80 7.31 6.41
C GLN A 63 -8.98 5.85 6.78
N HIS A 64 -9.77 5.60 7.81
CA HIS A 64 -10.16 4.26 8.21
C HIS A 64 -11.62 4.05 7.81
N ARG A 65 -11.89 2.95 7.12
CA ARG A 65 -13.25 2.59 6.73
C ARG A 65 -13.61 1.24 7.32
N PRO A 66 -14.63 1.16 8.18
CA PRO A 66 -15.17 -0.12 8.66
C PRO A 66 -15.74 -0.91 7.48
N GLY A 67 -15.71 -2.22 7.58
CA GLY A 67 -16.22 -3.07 6.52
C GLY A 67 -16.24 -4.52 6.93
N ARG A 68 -16.25 -5.40 5.92
CA ARG A 68 -16.29 -6.83 6.12
C ARG A 68 -14.89 -7.39 6.37
N PHE A 69 -14.84 -8.65 6.78
CA PHE A 69 -13.61 -9.39 6.98
C PHE A 69 -13.62 -10.64 6.09
N GLY A 70 -13.85 -10.44 4.80
CA GLY A 70 -13.80 -11.51 3.82
C GLY A 70 -12.38 -11.87 3.44
N SER A 71 -12.23 -12.87 2.53
CA SER A 71 -10.91 -13.28 2.07
C SER A 71 -10.20 -12.13 1.35
N ALA A 72 -8.99 -11.77 1.80
CA ALA A 72 -8.25 -10.65 1.25
C ALA A 72 -7.47 -10.98 -0.02
N ASP A 73 -7.49 -12.25 -0.46
CA ASP A 73 -6.84 -12.64 -1.71
C ASP A 73 -7.68 -12.28 -2.95
N LEU A 74 -8.93 -11.86 -2.76
CA LEU A 74 -9.81 -11.47 -3.85
C LEU A 74 -9.71 -9.97 -4.12
N ALA A 75 -9.75 -9.58 -5.40
CA ALA A 75 -9.68 -8.17 -5.78
C ALA A 75 -10.82 -7.35 -5.17
N ALA A 76 -12.02 -7.95 -5.02
CA ALA A 76 -13.17 -7.27 -4.43
C ALA A 76 -12.95 -6.87 -2.97
N ALA A 77 -12.00 -7.50 -2.26
CA ALA A 77 -11.71 -7.15 -0.88
C ALA A 77 -11.29 -5.68 -0.73
N SER A 78 -10.70 -5.08 -1.76
CA SER A 78 -10.32 -3.67 -1.74
C SER A 78 -11.51 -2.72 -1.56
N THR A 79 -12.72 -3.15 -1.89
CA THR A 79 -13.91 -2.29 -1.80
C THR A 79 -14.83 -2.68 -0.65
N GLU A 80 -14.77 -3.92 -0.16
CA GLU A 80 -15.74 -4.43 0.82
C GLU A 80 -15.15 -4.63 2.21
N ASN A 81 -13.86 -4.97 2.30
CA ASN A 81 -13.23 -5.25 3.59
C ASN A 81 -12.86 -3.97 4.32
N GLU A 82 -12.77 -4.09 5.64
CA GLU A 82 -12.25 -2.99 6.46
C GLU A 82 -10.86 -2.62 6.01
N ARG A 83 -10.57 -1.32 5.98
CA ARG A 83 -9.30 -0.85 5.44
C ARG A 83 -8.88 0.48 6.07
N THR A 84 -7.57 0.73 6.07
CA THR A 84 -6.99 2.01 6.45
C THR A 84 -6.10 2.48 5.30
N SER A 85 -6.40 3.66 4.78
CA SER A 85 -5.73 4.24 3.62
C SER A 85 -4.81 5.36 4.05
N LEU A 86 -3.60 5.34 3.51
CA LEU A 86 -2.55 6.33 3.76
C LEU A 86 -2.19 6.99 2.44
N ARG A 87 -2.30 8.31 2.36
CA ARG A 87 -1.98 9.08 1.17
C ARG A 87 -0.75 9.93 1.45
N ILE A 88 0.31 9.73 0.68
CA ILE A 88 1.60 10.40 0.88
C ILE A 88 1.89 11.24 -0.35
N ARG A 89 2.27 12.50 -0.14
CA ARG A 89 2.74 13.39 -1.21
C ARG A 89 4.24 13.52 -1.13
N THR A 90 4.93 13.18 -2.22
CA THR A 90 6.39 13.33 -2.31
C THR A 90 6.78 14.78 -2.44
N PRO A 91 8.06 15.13 -2.18
CA PRO A 91 8.52 16.51 -2.37
C PRO A 91 8.32 17.04 -3.79
N GLY A 92 8.35 16.17 -4.79
CA GLY A 92 8.09 16.55 -6.18
C GLY A 92 6.63 16.71 -6.54
N GLY A 93 5.71 16.42 -5.61
CA GLY A 93 4.28 16.57 -5.83
C GLY A 93 3.55 15.32 -6.26
N ALA A 94 4.25 14.23 -6.56
CA ALA A 94 3.59 12.96 -6.87
C ALA A 94 2.97 12.37 -5.61
N GLU A 95 1.89 11.60 -5.78
CA GLU A 95 1.18 11.00 -4.65
C GLU A 95 1.15 9.50 -4.79
N VAL A 96 1.33 8.81 -3.65
CA VAL A 96 1.25 7.36 -3.56
C VAL A 96 0.29 7.01 -2.42
N VAL A 97 -0.58 6.05 -2.67
CA VAL A 97 -1.56 5.59 -1.68
C VAL A 97 -1.22 4.16 -1.28
N ALA A 98 -1.17 3.91 0.03
CA ALA A 98 -1.00 2.56 0.57
C ALA A 98 -2.21 2.23 1.43
N VAL A 99 -2.85 1.08 1.15
CA VAL A 99 -4.09 0.68 1.81
C VAL A 99 -3.88 -0.65 2.52
N GLN A 100 -4.05 -0.62 3.85
CA GLN A 100 -4.07 -1.83 4.67
C GLN A 100 -5.48 -2.42 4.58
N VAL A 101 -5.62 -3.63 4.04
CA VAL A 101 -6.92 -4.28 3.83
C VAL A 101 -7.00 -5.51 4.74
N ALA A 102 -7.99 -5.53 5.63
CA ALA A 102 -8.21 -6.65 6.55
C ALA A 102 -8.64 -7.91 5.79
N GLY A 103 -8.37 -9.07 6.39
CA GLY A 103 -8.78 -10.36 5.87
C GLY A 103 -9.58 -11.14 6.89
N LEU A 104 -9.83 -12.43 6.60
CA LEU A 104 -10.61 -13.30 7.49
C LEU A 104 -10.00 -13.40 8.89
N LEU A 105 -8.68 -13.49 8.98
CA LEU A 105 -7.96 -13.64 10.24
C LEU A 105 -7.32 -12.33 10.71
N ALA A 106 -6.98 -11.44 9.80
CA ALA A 106 -6.32 -10.19 10.09
C ALA A 106 -7.36 -9.09 10.25
N ARG A 107 -8.01 -9.06 11.41
CA ARG A 107 -9.14 -8.16 11.64
C ARG A 107 -8.76 -6.85 12.29
N ARG A 108 -7.53 -6.76 12.81
CA ARG A 108 -7.07 -5.55 13.46
C ARG A 108 -6.02 -4.87 12.59
N ILE A 109 -6.28 -3.63 12.28
CA ILE A 109 -5.36 -2.79 11.50
C ILE A 109 -4.81 -1.74 12.45
N ILE A 110 -3.47 -1.63 12.50
CA ILE A 110 -2.80 -0.58 13.25
C ILE A 110 -2.10 0.32 12.25
N CYS A 111 -2.38 1.61 12.35
CA CYS A 111 -1.71 2.63 11.55
C CYS A 111 -1.28 3.75 12.48
N ASP A 112 0.02 3.96 12.59
CA ASP A 112 0.59 4.96 13.48
C ASP A 112 0.88 6.29 12.76
N ALA A 113 0.54 6.37 11.48
CA ALA A 113 0.75 7.58 10.70
C ALA A 113 -0.41 8.56 10.89
N HIS A 114 -0.09 9.84 10.93
CA HIS A 114 -1.07 10.91 11.08
C HIS A 114 -0.83 11.97 10.02
N VAL A 115 -1.89 12.69 9.66
CA VAL A 115 -1.79 13.79 8.72
C VAL A 115 -0.76 14.80 9.23
N GLY A 116 0.15 15.18 8.35
CA GLY A 116 1.25 16.08 8.69
C GLY A 116 2.56 15.39 8.99
N ASP A 117 2.54 14.09 9.25
CA ASP A 117 3.77 13.33 9.48
C ASP A 117 4.64 13.34 8.24
N LYS A 118 5.94 13.45 8.44
CA LYS A 118 6.92 13.29 7.36
C LYS A 118 7.57 11.93 7.52
N LEU A 119 7.40 11.10 6.50
CA LEU A 119 7.96 9.75 6.48
C LEU A 119 9.12 9.69 5.53
N SER A 120 10.14 8.92 5.90
CA SER A 120 11.19 8.53 4.98
C SER A 120 10.84 7.17 4.39
N ILE A 121 11.19 6.95 3.14
CA ILE A 121 10.96 5.66 2.47
C ILE A 121 11.52 4.53 3.35
N GLY A 122 10.72 3.51 3.57
CA GLY A 122 11.09 2.38 4.42
C GLY A 122 10.73 2.53 5.90
N ASP A 123 10.29 3.71 6.36
CA ASP A 123 9.85 3.89 7.74
C ASP A 123 8.66 3.00 8.03
N THR A 124 8.65 2.36 9.20
CA THR A 124 7.51 1.57 9.66
C THR A 124 6.38 2.51 10.04
N TYR A 125 5.17 2.26 9.52
CA TYR A 125 4.02 3.09 9.85
C TYR A 125 2.81 2.31 10.35
N GLY A 126 2.82 1.00 10.25
CA GLY A 126 1.65 0.23 10.64
C GLY A 126 1.94 -1.24 10.82
N LEU A 127 0.89 -1.95 11.21
CA LEU A 127 0.93 -3.38 11.47
C LEU A 127 -0.41 -4.01 11.09
N ILE A 128 -0.36 -5.11 10.35
CA ILE A 128 -1.54 -5.94 10.08
C ILE A 128 -1.08 -7.39 9.95
N ARG A 129 -1.89 -8.32 10.43
CA ARG A 129 -1.50 -9.72 10.51
C ARG A 129 -1.65 -10.44 9.17
N PHE A 130 -1.19 -11.69 9.10
CA PHE A 130 -1.28 -12.54 7.92
C PHE A 130 -2.75 -12.73 7.48
N GLY A 131 -2.93 -13.06 6.20
CA GLY A 131 -4.26 -13.17 5.61
C GLY A 131 -4.84 -11.83 5.20
N SER A 132 -4.05 -10.77 5.30
CA SER A 132 -4.41 -9.42 4.88
C SER A 132 -3.76 -9.08 3.55
N ARG A 133 -4.04 -7.88 3.06
CA ARG A 133 -3.49 -7.40 1.80
C ARG A 133 -3.06 -5.95 1.92
N LEU A 134 -1.99 -5.59 1.23
CA LEU A 134 -1.55 -4.21 1.05
C LEU A 134 -1.72 -3.81 -0.40
N ASP A 135 -2.55 -2.80 -0.64
CA ASP A 135 -2.71 -2.24 -1.98
C ASP A 135 -1.89 -0.96 -2.08
N THR A 136 -1.07 -0.84 -3.12
CA THR A 136 -0.33 0.39 -3.41
C THR A 136 -0.86 0.96 -4.72
N TYR A 137 -1.36 2.19 -4.66
CA TYR A 137 -1.80 2.93 -5.85
C TYR A 137 -0.67 3.84 -6.26
N LEU A 138 -0.22 3.67 -7.50
CA LEU A 138 0.92 4.39 -8.06
C LEU A 138 0.45 5.67 -8.74
N PRO A 139 1.34 6.66 -8.93
CA PRO A 139 0.99 7.85 -9.70
C PRO A 139 0.57 7.47 -11.12
N ALA A 140 -0.27 8.31 -11.73
CA ALA A 140 -0.69 8.11 -13.12
C ALA A 140 0.54 8.01 -14.04
N GLY A 141 0.53 7.04 -14.93
CA GLY A 141 1.62 6.81 -15.86
C GLY A 141 2.77 5.97 -15.34
N ALA A 142 2.81 5.69 -14.03
CA ALA A 142 3.84 4.80 -13.49
C ALA A 142 3.63 3.37 -13.99
N GLN A 143 4.72 2.69 -14.31
CA GLN A 143 4.68 1.32 -14.80
C GLN A 143 5.13 0.36 -13.70
N PRO A 144 4.29 -0.63 -13.32
CA PRO A 144 4.74 -1.65 -12.38
C PRO A 144 5.96 -2.40 -12.94
N LEU A 145 6.95 -2.60 -12.07
CA LEU A 145 8.20 -3.30 -12.40
C LEU A 145 8.22 -4.72 -11.85
N VAL A 146 7.11 -5.17 -11.31
CA VAL A 146 6.96 -6.49 -10.69
C VAL A 146 5.89 -7.28 -11.45
N THR A 147 5.80 -8.58 -11.15
CA THR A 147 4.81 -9.46 -11.77
C THR A 147 4.03 -10.22 -10.70
N VAL A 148 2.81 -10.61 -11.03
CA VAL A 148 1.98 -11.46 -10.15
C VAL A 148 2.73 -12.75 -9.87
N GLY A 149 2.74 -13.17 -8.60
CA GLY A 149 3.46 -14.34 -8.13
C GLY A 149 4.85 -14.04 -7.60
N GLN A 150 5.39 -12.85 -7.86
CA GLN A 150 6.70 -12.46 -7.36
C GLN A 150 6.64 -12.18 -5.87
N ARG A 151 7.72 -12.53 -5.17
CA ARG A 151 7.90 -12.21 -3.76
C ARG A 151 8.33 -10.76 -3.59
N ALA A 152 7.66 -10.05 -2.70
CA ALA A 152 8.00 -8.66 -2.36
C ALA A 152 8.57 -8.59 -0.95
N ILE A 153 9.55 -7.72 -0.74
CA ILE A 153 10.17 -7.46 0.56
C ILE A 153 9.95 -5.98 0.89
N ALA A 154 9.32 -5.71 2.03
CA ALA A 154 9.00 -4.36 2.47
C ALA A 154 10.25 -3.48 2.53
N GLY A 155 10.19 -2.30 1.94
CA GLY A 155 11.29 -1.35 1.93
C GLY A 155 12.40 -1.68 0.94
N GLU A 156 12.35 -2.83 0.26
CA GLU A 156 13.42 -3.28 -0.63
C GLU A 156 12.98 -3.49 -2.07
N THR A 157 11.87 -4.21 -2.26
CA THR A 157 11.41 -4.50 -3.62
C THR A 157 10.88 -3.24 -4.27
N VAL A 158 11.43 -2.87 -5.43
CA VAL A 158 10.97 -1.69 -6.16
C VAL A 158 9.74 -2.06 -6.98
N LEU A 159 8.60 -1.46 -6.65
CA LEU A 159 7.34 -1.69 -7.37
C LEU A 159 7.28 -0.88 -8.65
N ALA A 160 7.81 0.33 -8.65
CA ALA A 160 7.76 1.25 -9.77
C ALA A 160 8.71 2.42 -9.49
N GLU A 161 8.81 3.33 -10.46
CA GLU A 161 9.57 4.56 -10.28
C GLU A 161 8.63 5.75 -10.38
N LEU A 162 8.93 6.81 -9.61
CA LEU A 162 8.18 8.06 -9.71
C LEU A 162 8.38 8.65 -11.10
N PRO A 163 7.33 9.24 -11.67
CA PRO A 163 7.42 9.85 -12.99
C PRO A 163 8.31 11.08 -13.02
#